data_0a5aad1e8e56f9a4aef4f882f7a5c839
#
_entry.id   0a5aad1e8e56f9a4aef4f882f7a5c839
#
_cell.length_a   1.000
_cell.length_b   1.000
_cell.length_c   1.000
_cell.angle_alpha   90.00
_cell.angle_beta   90.00
_cell.angle_gamma   90.00
#
_symmetry.space_group_name_H-M   'P 1'
#
loop_
_entity.id
_entity.type
_entity.pdbx_description
1 polymer ?
#
loop_
_entity_poly.entity_id
_entity_poly.type
_entity_poly.pdbx_seq_one_letter_code
_entity_poly.pdbx_strand_id
1 'polypeptide(L)'
;MARTGGGTRADGRATAEQVVMAAERLFAERGVEAVSLREVAKAATSRNTGVAHYHFGGKEGLVRAIVARRAPVLNCRRAALLEAARNRSAALARPVPAEDLVRVLIVPLIEELDHGGHYVGFLARLAAERHRAPWVAELDDSSTASFREVSALLARRLPGLDRRRFRHRRDLLVQLVVGTLAARGNAEASGSGAPGMGPRADFTEDLLEAAVGLMLAPTGPDNRDPRRPGQPK
;
A
#
# COMPACT_ATOMS: atom_id res chain seq x y z
N MET A 1 26.11 4.86 44.73
CA MET A 1 24.73 4.44 44.36
C MET A 1 24.37 5.05 43.00
N ALA A 2 24.58 4.30 41.95
CA ALA A 2 24.24 4.71 40.58
C ALA A 2 22.82 4.21 40.24
N ARG A 3 21.88 5.12 40.05
CA ARG A 3 20.48 4.80 39.67
C ARG A 3 20.40 4.58 38.17
N THR A 4 20.04 3.37 37.80
CA THR A 4 19.71 2.80 36.51
C THR A 4 18.71 3.67 35.71
N GLY A 5 19.21 4.40 34.72
CA GLY A 5 18.43 5.19 33.75
C GLY A 5 17.97 4.42 32.50
N GLY A 6 17.90 3.09 32.54
CA GLY A 6 17.57 2.25 31.38
C GLY A 6 16.10 1.95 31.19
N GLY A 7 15.27 1.99 32.22
CA GLY A 7 13.86 1.56 32.17
C GLY A 7 12.96 2.53 31.42
N THR A 8 13.13 3.82 31.59
CA THR A 8 12.17 4.83 31.05
C THR A 8 12.17 4.99 29.51
N ARG A 9 13.29 4.72 28.84
CA ARG A 9 13.37 4.80 27.37
C ARG A 9 12.83 3.54 26.69
N ALA A 10 13.02 2.37 27.28
CA ALA A 10 12.47 1.11 26.77
C ALA A 10 10.93 1.09 26.91
N ASP A 11 10.41 1.53 28.06
CA ASP A 11 8.97 1.65 28.31
C ASP A 11 8.31 2.66 27.38
N GLY A 12 8.97 3.77 27.07
CA GLY A 12 8.49 4.78 26.13
C GLY A 12 8.40 4.27 24.68
N ARG A 13 9.36 3.44 24.24
CA ARG A 13 9.35 2.81 22.92
C ARG A 13 8.26 1.75 22.80
N ALA A 14 8.11 0.88 23.80
CA ALA A 14 7.05 -0.12 23.83
C ALA A 14 5.66 0.54 23.77
N THR A 15 5.47 1.63 24.52
CA THR A 15 4.22 2.40 24.50
C THR A 15 3.98 3.05 23.13
N ALA A 16 5.00 3.61 22.49
CA ALA A 16 4.87 4.21 21.15
C ALA A 16 4.50 3.15 20.10
N GLU A 17 5.09 1.96 20.18
CA GLU A 17 4.74 0.87 19.26
C GLU A 17 3.29 0.39 19.44
N GLN A 18 2.81 0.27 20.67
CA GLN A 18 1.41 -0.05 20.97
C GLN A 18 0.45 1.01 20.40
N VAL A 19 0.81 2.29 20.46
CA VAL A 19 0.04 3.40 19.90
C VAL A 19 -0.03 3.27 18.37
N VAL A 20 1.09 2.96 17.71
CA VAL A 20 1.13 2.77 16.24
C VAL A 20 0.29 1.58 15.82
N MET A 21 0.35 0.45 16.53
CA MET A 21 -0.46 -0.74 16.24
C MET A 21 -1.96 -0.47 16.44
N ALA A 22 -2.33 0.22 17.52
CA ALA A 22 -3.72 0.62 17.77
C ALA A 22 -4.24 1.57 16.69
N ALA A 23 -3.41 2.53 16.27
CA ALA A 23 -3.75 3.45 15.19
C ALA A 23 -3.94 2.71 13.86
N GLU A 24 -3.02 1.79 13.48
CA GLU A 24 -3.12 0.98 12.28
C GLU A 24 -4.46 0.25 12.22
N ARG A 25 -4.85 -0.44 13.29
CA ARG A 25 -6.12 -1.15 13.38
C ARG A 25 -7.33 -0.21 13.28
N LEU A 26 -7.38 0.84 14.09
CA LEU A 26 -8.52 1.77 14.09
C LEU A 26 -8.67 2.53 12.77
N PHE A 27 -7.55 2.92 12.15
CA PHE A 27 -7.57 3.57 10.85
C PHE A 27 -8.00 2.61 9.73
N ALA A 28 -7.62 1.33 9.81
CA ALA A 28 -8.10 0.30 8.90
C ALA A 28 -9.62 0.09 8.99
N GLU A 29 -10.15 0.05 10.19
CA GLU A 29 -11.58 -0.18 10.45
C GLU A 29 -12.44 1.02 10.07
N ARG A 30 -12.02 2.25 10.41
CA ARG A 30 -12.88 3.45 10.43
C ARG A 30 -12.40 4.60 9.54
N GLY A 31 -11.18 4.54 9.02
CA GLY A 31 -10.53 5.65 8.31
C GLY A 31 -9.80 6.62 9.24
N VAL A 32 -8.85 7.38 8.68
CA VAL A 32 -7.98 8.28 9.46
C VAL A 32 -8.77 9.45 10.05
N GLU A 33 -9.69 10.02 9.27
CA GLU A 33 -10.44 11.20 9.70
C GLU A 33 -11.45 10.90 10.83
N ALA A 34 -12.05 9.71 10.81
CA ALA A 34 -13.09 9.31 11.77
C ALA A 34 -12.55 8.93 13.17
N VAL A 35 -11.24 8.73 13.30
CA VAL A 35 -10.62 8.28 14.56
C VAL A 35 -9.90 9.44 15.26
N SER A 36 -10.18 9.66 16.53
CA SER A 36 -9.47 10.65 17.34
C SER A 36 -8.18 10.09 17.97
N LEU A 37 -7.21 10.96 18.23
CA LEU A 37 -5.97 10.56 18.95
C LEU A 37 -6.26 10.02 20.36
N ARG A 38 -7.35 10.48 20.97
CA ARG A 38 -7.80 10.00 22.29
C ARG A 38 -8.28 8.54 22.24
N GLU A 39 -9.00 8.15 21.17
CA GLU A 39 -9.41 6.76 20.93
C GLU A 39 -8.22 5.87 20.68
N VAL A 40 -7.23 6.34 19.90
CA VAL A 40 -5.98 5.60 19.67
C VAL A 40 -5.24 5.35 20.99
N ALA A 41 -5.06 6.39 21.81
CA ALA A 41 -4.39 6.27 23.11
C ALA A 41 -5.13 5.31 24.05
N LYS A 42 -6.46 5.38 24.08
CA LYS A 42 -7.30 4.45 24.87
C LYS A 42 -7.15 3.00 24.39
N ALA A 43 -7.15 2.78 23.08
CA ALA A 43 -6.99 1.45 22.47
C ALA A 43 -5.59 0.86 22.68
N ALA A 44 -4.57 1.72 22.78
CA ALA A 44 -3.19 1.32 23.11
C ALA A 44 -2.99 1.00 24.61
N THR A 45 -4.05 0.96 25.43
CA THR A 45 -3.98 0.78 26.89
C THR A 45 -3.08 1.81 27.58
N SER A 46 -2.82 2.93 26.92
CA SER A 46 -2.01 4.01 27.49
C SER A 46 -2.84 4.83 28.48
N ARG A 47 -2.37 4.89 29.73
CA ARG A 47 -2.99 5.74 30.76
C ARG A 47 -2.83 7.24 30.45
N ASN A 48 -1.90 7.59 29.56
CA ASN A 48 -1.63 8.96 29.18
C ASN A 48 -2.12 9.24 27.73
N THR A 49 -3.27 9.89 27.61
CA THR A 49 -3.85 10.27 26.32
C THR A 49 -3.01 11.29 25.53
N GLY A 50 -2.06 11.97 26.19
CA GLY A 50 -1.13 12.89 25.54
C GLY A 50 0.02 12.21 24.78
N VAL A 51 0.27 10.93 25.03
CA VAL A 51 1.40 10.18 24.42
C VAL A 51 1.31 10.20 22.88
N ALA A 52 0.13 9.99 22.30
CA ALA A 52 -0.05 9.97 20.85
C ALA A 52 0.28 11.35 20.23
N HIS A 53 -0.15 12.43 20.87
CA HIS A 53 0.15 13.78 20.39
C HIS A 53 1.62 14.15 20.60
N TYR A 54 2.17 13.83 21.76
CA TYR A 54 3.56 14.17 22.11
C TYR A 54 4.59 13.44 21.21
N HIS A 55 4.38 12.16 20.94
CA HIS A 55 5.35 11.37 20.15
C HIS A 55 5.20 11.52 18.64
N PHE A 56 3.99 11.76 18.14
CA PHE A 56 3.72 11.71 16.71
C PHE A 56 3.25 13.05 16.12
N GLY A 57 2.98 14.06 16.95
CA GLY A 57 2.54 15.38 16.46
C GLY A 57 1.15 15.41 15.84
N GLY A 58 0.39 14.29 15.87
CA GLY A 58 -0.96 14.21 15.33
C GLY A 58 -1.24 12.98 14.48
N LYS A 59 -2.37 12.98 13.78
CA LYS A 59 -2.79 11.86 12.91
C LYS A 59 -1.82 11.62 11.76
N GLU A 60 -1.33 12.68 11.15
CA GLU A 60 -0.34 12.62 10.06
C GLU A 60 0.95 11.92 10.50
N GLY A 61 1.47 12.26 11.66
CA GLY A 61 2.65 11.60 12.22
C GLY A 61 2.41 10.14 12.54
N LEU A 62 1.20 9.77 13.01
CA LEU A 62 0.81 8.37 13.20
C LEU A 62 0.75 7.62 11.87
N VAL A 63 0.19 8.21 10.82
CA VAL A 63 0.18 7.60 9.48
C VAL A 63 1.59 7.38 8.97
N ARG A 64 2.47 8.38 9.10
CA ARG A 64 3.89 8.23 8.76
C ARG A 64 4.57 7.11 9.57
N ALA A 65 4.27 7.01 10.86
CA ALA A 65 4.83 5.96 11.72
C ALA A 65 4.33 4.55 11.33
N ILE A 66 3.05 4.39 10.98
CA ILE A 66 2.49 3.13 10.48
C ILE A 66 3.21 2.72 9.19
N VAL A 67 3.33 3.63 8.22
CA VAL A 67 4.02 3.37 6.95
C VAL A 67 5.49 3.02 7.19
N ALA A 68 6.21 3.80 8.01
CA ALA A 68 7.61 3.57 8.32
C ALA A 68 7.87 2.22 9.01
N ARG A 69 6.92 1.74 9.82
CA ARG A 69 7.00 0.43 10.47
C ARG A 69 6.91 -0.73 9.47
N ARG A 70 6.06 -0.60 8.43
CA ARG A 70 5.82 -1.66 7.43
C ARG A 70 6.74 -1.59 6.22
N ALA A 71 7.21 -0.39 5.88
CA ALA A 71 8.01 -0.14 4.69
C ALA A 71 9.27 -1.02 4.56
N PRO A 72 10.08 -1.26 5.61
CA PRO A 72 11.28 -2.08 5.49
C PRO A 72 10.99 -3.50 5.02
N VAL A 73 9.95 -4.13 5.55
CA VAL A 73 9.54 -5.50 5.17
C VAL A 73 9.08 -5.55 3.71
N LEU A 74 8.19 -4.63 3.32
CA LEU A 74 7.68 -4.55 1.95
C LEU A 74 8.79 -4.21 0.95
N ASN A 75 9.69 -3.29 1.29
CA ASN A 75 10.81 -2.91 0.44
C ASN A 75 11.78 -4.08 0.25
N CYS A 76 12.14 -4.79 1.32
CA CYS A 76 12.99 -5.98 1.27
C CYS A 76 12.36 -7.06 0.38
N ARG A 77 11.07 -7.35 0.56
CA ARG A 77 10.36 -8.35 -0.21
C ARG A 77 10.27 -7.98 -1.70
N ARG A 78 9.96 -6.72 -2.02
CA ARG A 78 9.97 -6.23 -3.42
C ARG A 78 11.34 -6.35 -4.05
N ALA A 79 12.41 -5.97 -3.33
CA ALA A 79 13.77 -6.09 -3.84
C ALA A 79 14.13 -7.54 -4.17
N ALA A 80 13.81 -8.48 -3.29
CA ALA A 80 14.04 -9.91 -3.53
C ALA A 80 13.27 -10.45 -4.76
N LEU A 81 11.99 -10.06 -4.90
CA LEU A 81 11.18 -10.44 -6.05
C LEU A 81 11.69 -9.84 -7.37
N LEU A 82 12.11 -8.56 -7.32
CA LEU A 82 12.67 -7.88 -8.48
C LEU A 82 13.99 -8.54 -8.92
N GLU A 83 14.84 -8.88 -7.96
CA GLU A 83 16.11 -9.57 -8.25
C GLU A 83 15.87 -10.95 -8.86
N ALA A 84 14.94 -11.73 -8.31
CA ALA A 84 14.54 -13.01 -8.90
C ALA A 84 13.99 -12.85 -10.33
N ALA A 85 13.21 -11.80 -10.60
CA ALA A 85 12.72 -11.50 -11.95
C ALA A 85 13.85 -11.09 -12.90
N ARG A 86 14.82 -10.30 -12.43
CA ARG A 86 16.01 -9.92 -13.18
C ARG A 86 16.85 -11.15 -13.57
N ASN A 87 17.09 -12.05 -12.64
CA ASN A 87 17.88 -13.28 -12.88
C ASN A 87 17.21 -14.19 -13.91
N ARG A 88 15.89 -14.40 -13.81
CA ARG A 88 15.13 -15.17 -14.82
C ARG A 88 15.21 -14.52 -16.21
N SER A 89 15.11 -13.20 -16.26
CA SER A 89 15.14 -12.46 -17.52
C SER A 89 16.53 -12.42 -18.13
N ALA A 90 17.58 -12.31 -17.33
CA ALA A 90 18.98 -12.36 -17.76
C ALA A 90 19.33 -13.73 -18.39
N ALA A 91 18.87 -14.83 -17.79
CA ALA A 91 19.02 -16.18 -18.34
C ALA A 91 18.38 -16.34 -19.73
N LEU A 92 17.39 -15.50 -20.07
CA LEU A 92 16.69 -15.50 -21.36
C LEU A 92 17.14 -14.34 -22.27
N ALA A 93 18.22 -13.64 -21.92
CA ALA A 93 18.73 -12.45 -22.62
C ALA A 93 17.64 -11.42 -22.96
N ARG A 94 16.65 -11.26 -22.08
CA ARG A 94 15.53 -10.34 -22.27
C ARG A 94 15.33 -9.43 -21.06
N PRO A 95 14.72 -8.25 -21.24
CA PRO A 95 14.37 -7.40 -20.10
C PRO A 95 13.21 -8.00 -19.30
N VAL A 96 13.13 -7.64 -18.00
CA VAL A 96 12.01 -8.06 -17.11
C VAL A 96 10.67 -7.69 -17.75
N PRO A 97 9.74 -8.64 -17.94
CA PRO A 97 8.43 -8.38 -18.50
C PRO A 97 7.60 -7.42 -17.63
N ALA A 98 6.64 -6.72 -18.24
CA ALA A 98 5.76 -5.82 -17.51
C ALA A 98 4.87 -6.58 -16.50
N GLU A 99 4.42 -7.76 -16.84
CA GLU A 99 3.65 -8.67 -15.99
C GLU A 99 4.39 -9.00 -14.69
N ASP A 100 5.68 -9.36 -14.81
CA ASP A 100 6.54 -9.66 -13.65
C ASP A 100 6.70 -8.41 -12.76
N LEU A 101 6.83 -7.21 -13.33
CA LEU A 101 6.92 -5.97 -12.57
C LEU A 101 5.61 -5.64 -11.85
N VAL A 102 4.46 -5.92 -12.44
CA VAL A 102 3.16 -5.81 -11.76
C VAL A 102 3.07 -6.78 -10.59
N ARG A 103 3.48 -8.04 -10.78
CA ARG A 103 3.53 -9.05 -9.70
C ARG A 103 4.46 -8.61 -8.56
N VAL A 104 5.64 -8.06 -8.86
CA VAL A 104 6.58 -7.52 -7.86
C VAL A 104 5.95 -6.38 -7.02
N LEU A 105 5.09 -5.57 -7.60
CA LEU A 105 4.38 -4.51 -6.86
C LEU A 105 3.34 -5.08 -5.88
N ILE A 106 2.65 -6.15 -6.25
CA ILE A 106 1.41 -6.63 -5.59
C ILE A 106 1.68 -7.75 -4.60
N VAL A 107 2.53 -8.72 -4.93
CA VAL A 107 2.75 -9.92 -4.11
C VAL A 107 3.06 -9.59 -2.64
N PRO A 108 3.91 -8.60 -2.30
CA PRO A 108 4.15 -8.25 -0.90
C PRO A 108 2.91 -7.75 -0.15
N LEU A 109 1.93 -7.17 -0.84
CA LEU A 109 0.66 -6.74 -0.23
C LEU A 109 -0.29 -7.93 -0.02
N ILE A 110 -0.27 -8.93 -0.90
CA ILE A 110 -1.02 -10.17 -0.72
C ILE A 110 -0.48 -10.92 0.51
N GLU A 111 0.83 -10.99 0.67
CA GLU A 111 1.49 -11.62 1.81
C GLU A 111 1.15 -10.93 3.15
N GLU A 112 0.78 -9.63 3.15
CA GLU A 112 0.32 -8.92 4.35
C GLU A 112 -1.01 -9.48 4.91
N LEU A 113 -1.82 -10.19 4.11
CA LEU A 113 -3.02 -10.89 4.62
C LEU A 113 -2.64 -11.98 5.64
N ASP A 114 -1.47 -12.61 5.51
CA ASP A 114 -0.97 -13.62 6.46
C ASP A 114 -0.65 -13.03 7.84
N HIS A 115 -0.48 -11.71 7.89
CA HIS A 115 -0.16 -10.96 9.11
C HIS A 115 -1.38 -10.26 9.74
N GLY A 116 -2.61 -10.71 9.42
CA GLY A 116 -3.85 -10.20 10.00
C GLY A 116 -4.50 -9.03 9.26
N GLY A 117 -3.96 -8.59 8.12
CA GLY A 117 -4.65 -7.74 7.16
C GLY A 117 -4.92 -6.28 7.53
N HIS A 118 -4.64 -5.83 8.75
CA HIS A 118 -4.93 -4.43 9.15
C HIS A 118 -4.18 -3.41 8.29
N TYR A 119 -2.93 -3.68 7.92
CA TYR A 119 -2.16 -2.76 7.11
C TYR A 119 -2.77 -2.55 5.71
N VAL A 120 -3.27 -3.60 5.08
CA VAL A 120 -3.94 -3.48 3.78
C VAL A 120 -5.25 -2.71 3.91
N GLY A 121 -6.03 -2.96 4.96
CA GLY A 121 -7.22 -2.18 5.30
C GLY A 121 -6.91 -0.71 5.51
N PHE A 122 -5.83 -0.39 6.25
CA PHE A 122 -5.34 0.96 6.42
C PHE A 122 -4.96 1.61 5.08
N LEU A 123 -4.21 0.92 4.21
CA LEU A 123 -3.86 1.43 2.87
C LEU A 123 -5.09 1.68 2.00
N ALA A 124 -6.11 0.83 2.08
CA ALA A 124 -7.37 1.00 1.34
C ALA A 124 -8.09 2.29 1.78
N ARG A 125 -8.17 2.55 3.09
CA ARG A 125 -8.74 3.79 3.63
C ARG A 125 -7.94 5.01 3.21
N LEU A 126 -6.62 4.93 3.32
CA LEU A 126 -5.72 6.01 2.93
C LEU A 126 -5.84 6.34 1.43
N ALA A 127 -5.94 5.32 0.57
CA ALA A 127 -6.14 5.51 -0.86
C ALA A 127 -7.49 6.16 -1.18
N ALA A 128 -8.57 5.79 -0.47
CA ALA A 128 -9.89 6.38 -0.62
C ALA A 128 -9.94 7.85 -0.14
N GLU A 129 -9.18 8.20 0.91
CA GLU A 129 -9.13 9.53 1.50
C GLU A 129 -8.08 10.45 0.85
N ARG A 130 -7.29 9.97 -0.10
CA ARG A 130 -6.14 10.66 -0.70
C ARG A 130 -6.46 12.06 -1.23
N HIS A 131 -7.67 12.28 -1.74
CA HIS A 131 -8.11 13.60 -2.22
C HIS A 131 -8.32 14.61 -1.09
N ARG A 132 -8.53 14.12 0.14
CA ARG A 132 -8.75 14.94 1.34
C ARG A 132 -7.47 15.14 2.15
N ALA A 133 -6.44 14.35 1.86
CA ALA A 133 -5.17 14.34 2.58
C ALA A 133 -3.98 14.51 1.60
N PRO A 134 -3.72 15.72 1.08
CA PRO A 134 -2.63 15.97 0.11
C PRO A 134 -1.25 15.55 0.62
N TRP A 135 -1.02 15.61 1.93
CA TRP A 135 0.22 15.20 2.60
C TRP A 135 0.54 13.69 2.45
N VAL A 136 -0.46 12.87 2.08
CA VAL A 136 -0.22 11.45 1.74
C VAL A 136 0.75 11.31 0.56
N ALA A 137 0.77 12.29 -0.34
CA ALA A 137 1.72 12.32 -1.44
C ALA A 137 3.17 12.61 -1.00
N GLU A 138 3.33 13.14 0.21
CA GLU A 138 4.60 13.52 0.84
C GLU A 138 5.12 12.47 1.82
N LEU A 139 4.54 11.25 1.80
CA LEU A 139 5.07 10.14 2.58
C LEU A 139 6.54 9.91 2.22
N ASP A 140 7.36 9.72 3.26
CA ASP A 140 8.81 9.63 3.17
C ASP A 140 9.28 8.78 1.98
N ASP A 141 10.22 9.35 1.26
CA ASP A 141 10.83 8.77 0.07
C ASP A 141 11.42 7.38 0.33
N SER A 142 12.00 7.14 1.50
CA SER A 142 12.55 5.85 1.88
C SER A 142 11.47 4.78 2.04
N SER A 143 10.31 5.15 2.60
CA SER A 143 9.17 4.25 2.80
C SER A 143 8.55 3.76 1.49
N THR A 144 8.66 4.54 0.42
CA THR A 144 8.09 4.25 -0.90
C THR A 144 9.13 3.90 -1.97
N ALA A 145 10.42 3.84 -1.62
CA ALA A 145 11.54 3.72 -2.56
C ALA A 145 11.40 2.54 -3.52
N SER A 146 11.16 1.31 -3.02
CA SER A 146 11.02 0.13 -3.87
C SER A 146 9.79 0.20 -4.78
N PHE A 147 8.67 0.76 -4.28
CA PHE A 147 7.46 0.96 -5.09
C PHE A 147 7.74 1.93 -6.25
N ARG A 148 8.47 3.02 -6.00
CA ARG A 148 8.84 3.99 -7.04
C ARG A 148 9.83 3.40 -8.05
N GLU A 149 10.84 2.64 -7.60
CA GLU A 149 11.78 1.97 -8.48
C GLU A 149 11.05 1.02 -9.45
N VAL A 150 10.23 0.10 -8.92
CA VAL A 150 9.49 -0.86 -9.74
C VAL A 150 8.49 -0.15 -10.65
N SER A 151 7.80 0.90 -10.16
CA SER A 151 6.89 1.70 -10.99
C SER A 151 7.62 2.41 -12.13
N ALA A 152 8.83 2.90 -11.92
CA ALA A 152 9.65 3.52 -12.96
C ALA A 152 10.11 2.49 -14.00
N LEU A 153 10.49 1.28 -13.58
CA LEU A 153 10.81 0.17 -14.48
C LEU A 153 9.58 -0.23 -15.31
N LEU A 154 8.42 -0.35 -14.68
CA LEU A 154 7.16 -0.69 -15.35
C LEU A 154 6.77 0.38 -16.38
N ALA A 155 6.93 1.67 -16.07
CA ALA A 155 6.67 2.75 -17.02
C ALA A 155 7.53 2.62 -18.29
N ARG A 156 8.78 2.20 -18.17
CA ARG A 156 9.68 1.94 -19.31
C ARG A 156 9.26 0.74 -20.17
N ARG A 157 8.49 -0.20 -19.62
CA ARG A 157 7.95 -1.38 -20.33
C ARG A 157 6.63 -1.10 -21.02
N LEU A 158 6.02 0.06 -20.77
CA LEU A 158 4.72 0.47 -21.31
C LEU A 158 4.85 1.77 -22.12
N PRO A 159 5.67 1.80 -23.20
CA PRO A 159 5.94 3.03 -23.96
C PRO A 159 4.70 3.62 -24.63
N GLY A 160 3.65 2.82 -24.83
CA GLY A 160 2.34 3.29 -25.34
C GLY A 160 1.52 4.08 -24.32
N LEU A 161 1.96 4.16 -23.06
CA LEU A 161 1.31 4.98 -22.04
C LEU A 161 2.09 6.27 -21.82
N ASP A 162 1.46 7.40 -22.08
CA ASP A 162 2.01 8.68 -21.66
C ASP A 162 2.08 8.77 -20.12
N ARG A 163 2.84 9.74 -19.61
CA ARG A 163 3.09 9.92 -18.18
C ARG A 163 1.81 10.11 -17.36
N ARG A 164 0.78 10.74 -17.92
CA ARG A 164 -0.50 10.99 -17.27
C ARG A 164 -1.33 9.69 -17.19
N ARG A 165 -1.45 8.96 -18.31
CA ARG A 165 -2.16 7.68 -18.40
C ARG A 165 -1.50 6.63 -17.50
N PHE A 166 -0.16 6.55 -17.49
CA PHE A 166 0.56 5.65 -16.61
C PHE A 166 0.24 5.95 -15.13
N ARG A 167 0.31 7.21 -14.70
CA ARG A 167 -0.05 7.58 -13.32
C ARG A 167 -1.49 7.20 -12.99
N HIS A 168 -2.43 7.50 -13.89
CA HIS A 168 -3.83 7.16 -13.68
C HIS A 168 -4.04 5.65 -13.52
N ARG A 169 -3.47 4.82 -14.41
CA ARG A 169 -3.56 3.35 -14.30
C ARG A 169 -2.89 2.82 -13.03
N ARG A 170 -1.74 3.35 -12.66
CA ARG A 170 -1.08 3.00 -11.40
C ARG A 170 -1.97 3.32 -10.20
N ASP A 171 -2.63 4.46 -10.20
CA ASP A 171 -3.53 4.85 -9.11
C ASP A 171 -4.77 3.95 -9.06
N LEU A 172 -5.33 3.56 -10.21
CA LEU A 172 -6.39 2.56 -10.31
C LEU A 172 -5.91 1.18 -9.83
N LEU A 173 -4.69 0.77 -10.19
CA LEU A 173 -4.08 -0.46 -9.73
C LEU A 173 -3.99 -0.50 -8.20
N VAL A 174 -3.49 0.57 -7.59
CA VAL A 174 -3.40 0.67 -6.12
C VAL A 174 -4.78 0.52 -5.49
N GLN A 175 -5.79 1.25 -5.98
CA GLN A 175 -7.15 1.18 -5.45
C GLN A 175 -7.76 -0.22 -5.60
N LEU A 176 -7.62 -0.84 -6.77
CA LEU A 176 -8.09 -2.20 -7.03
C LEU A 176 -7.46 -3.17 -6.01
N VAL A 177 -6.14 -3.18 -5.93
CA VAL A 177 -5.39 -4.15 -5.10
C VAL A 177 -5.70 -3.96 -3.62
N VAL A 178 -5.49 -2.75 -3.08
CA VAL A 178 -5.68 -2.56 -1.63
C VAL A 178 -7.15 -2.69 -1.21
N GLY A 179 -8.10 -2.24 -2.05
CA GLY A 179 -9.53 -2.37 -1.78
C GLY A 179 -9.99 -3.83 -1.76
N THR A 180 -9.57 -4.60 -2.76
CA THR A 180 -9.92 -6.03 -2.89
C THR A 180 -9.28 -6.87 -1.76
N LEU A 181 -7.99 -6.61 -1.46
CA LEU A 181 -7.31 -7.29 -0.34
C LEU A 181 -7.92 -6.92 1.02
N ALA A 182 -8.30 -5.65 1.23
CA ALA A 182 -8.97 -5.22 2.46
C ALA A 182 -10.33 -5.90 2.64
N ALA A 183 -11.12 -6.01 1.57
CA ALA A 183 -12.39 -6.72 1.60
C ALA A 183 -12.19 -8.21 1.96
N ARG A 184 -11.18 -8.88 1.37
CA ARG A 184 -10.81 -10.25 1.70
C ARG A 184 -10.39 -10.40 3.15
N GLY A 185 -9.45 -9.56 3.63
CA GLY A 185 -8.97 -9.60 5.01
C GLY A 185 -10.09 -9.39 6.04
N ASN A 186 -11.03 -8.47 5.78
CA ASN A 186 -12.19 -8.23 6.63
C ASN A 186 -13.13 -9.44 6.66
N ALA A 187 -13.36 -10.11 5.53
CA ALA A 187 -14.18 -11.30 5.45
C ALA A 187 -13.55 -12.49 6.18
N GLU A 188 -12.25 -12.69 6.08
CA GLU A 188 -11.51 -13.70 6.83
C GLU A 188 -11.54 -13.43 8.34
N ALA A 189 -11.34 -12.18 8.77
CA ALA A 189 -11.36 -11.78 10.17
C ALA A 189 -12.75 -11.92 10.82
N SER A 190 -13.83 -11.72 10.05
CA SER A 190 -15.21 -11.88 10.54
C SER A 190 -15.68 -13.32 10.62
N GLY A 191 -14.87 -14.29 10.18
CA GLY A 191 -15.26 -15.71 10.12
C GLY A 191 -16.38 -16.03 9.13
N SER A 192 -16.80 -15.06 8.31
CA SER A 192 -17.87 -15.22 7.32
C SER A 192 -17.46 -16.00 6.07
N GLY A 193 -16.23 -16.51 6.02
CA GLY A 193 -15.73 -17.33 4.93
C GLY A 193 -15.63 -16.65 3.58
N ALA A 194 -15.63 -15.33 3.54
CA ALA A 194 -15.53 -14.51 2.30
C ALA A 194 -16.47 -15.02 1.18
N PRO A 195 -17.81 -14.99 1.36
CA PRO A 195 -18.74 -15.50 0.38
C PRO A 195 -18.52 -14.89 -0.99
N GLY A 196 -18.41 -15.73 -2.02
CA GLY A 196 -18.18 -15.29 -3.42
C GLY A 196 -16.74 -14.99 -3.80
N MET A 197 -15.78 -15.08 -2.88
CA MET A 197 -14.36 -14.83 -3.19
C MET A 197 -13.55 -16.11 -3.45
N GLY A 198 -14.14 -17.29 -3.33
CA GLY A 198 -13.48 -18.57 -3.56
C GLY A 198 -12.29 -18.86 -2.62
N PRO A 199 -11.54 -19.94 -2.86
CA PRO A 199 -10.30 -20.24 -2.18
C PRO A 199 -9.29 -19.10 -2.31
N ARG A 200 -8.41 -18.93 -1.32
CA ARG A 200 -7.44 -17.83 -1.30
C ARG A 200 -6.45 -17.87 -2.47
N ALA A 201 -6.08 -19.07 -2.90
CA ALA A 201 -5.17 -19.24 -4.03
C ALA A 201 -5.80 -18.72 -5.33
N ASP A 202 -7.03 -19.11 -5.63
CA ASP A 202 -7.77 -18.68 -6.82
C ASP A 202 -8.00 -17.17 -6.80
N PHE A 203 -8.45 -16.64 -5.66
CA PHE A 203 -8.59 -15.19 -5.45
C PHE A 203 -7.29 -14.42 -5.72
N THR A 204 -6.15 -14.97 -5.28
CA THR A 204 -4.84 -14.34 -5.47
C THR A 204 -4.45 -14.32 -6.94
N GLU A 205 -4.66 -15.41 -7.65
CA GLU A 205 -4.35 -15.51 -9.08
C GLU A 205 -5.25 -14.56 -9.88
N ASP A 206 -6.56 -14.58 -9.66
CA ASP A 206 -7.53 -13.68 -10.31
C ASP A 206 -7.17 -12.20 -10.08
N LEU A 207 -6.78 -11.83 -8.85
CA LEU A 207 -6.36 -10.46 -8.54
C LEU A 207 -5.09 -10.08 -9.31
N LEU A 208 -4.11 -10.98 -9.41
CA LEU A 208 -2.88 -10.75 -10.15
C LEU A 208 -3.15 -10.60 -11.65
N GLU A 209 -4.00 -11.48 -12.22
CA GLU A 209 -4.38 -11.39 -13.64
C GLU A 209 -5.15 -10.11 -13.95
N ALA A 210 -6.13 -9.74 -13.12
CA ALA A 210 -6.86 -8.48 -13.25
C ALA A 210 -5.93 -7.26 -13.19
N ALA A 211 -4.97 -7.27 -12.27
CA ALA A 211 -4.00 -6.19 -12.11
C ALA A 211 -3.07 -6.06 -13.31
N VAL A 212 -2.60 -7.19 -13.85
CA VAL A 212 -1.80 -7.25 -15.08
C VAL A 212 -2.64 -6.73 -16.24
N GLY A 213 -3.86 -7.22 -16.41
CA GLY A 213 -4.78 -6.78 -17.46
C GLY A 213 -5.05 -5.28 -17.42
N LEU A 214 -5.24 -4.70 -16.23
CA LEU A 214 -5.44 -3.26 -16.06
C LEU A 214 -4.23 -2.45 -16.55
N MET A 215 -3.02 -2.88 -16.21
CA MET A 215 -1.81 -2.16 -16.61
C MET A 215 -1.49 -2.31 -18.10
N LEU A 216 -1.73 -3.49 -18.68
CA LEU A 216 -1.40 -3.82 -20.06
C LEU A 216 -2.54 -3.56 -21.04
N ALA A 217 -3.72 -3.20 -20.58
CA ALA A 217 -4.86 -2.90 -21.45
C ALA A 217 -4.46 -1.95 -22.60
N PRO A 218 -4.88 -2.22 -23.83
CA PRO A 218 -4.57 -1.34 -24.96
C PRO A 218 -5.10 0.08 -24.68
N THR A 219 -4.38 1.06 -25.19
CA THR A 219 -4.90 2.43 -25.21
C THR A 219 -5.86 2.54 -26.40
N GLY A 220 -7.12 2.92 -26.15
CA GLY A 220 -8.03 3.26 -27.24
C GLY A 220 -7.46 4.35 -28.14
N PRO A 221 -7.96 4.50 -29.37
CA PRO A 221 -7.50 5.52 -30.31
C PRO A 221 -7.48 6.87 -29.62
N ASP A 222 -6.40 7.61 -29.83
CA ASP A 222 -6.24 8.94 -29.24
C ASP A 222 -7.29 9.89 -29.81
N ASN A 223 -8.36 10.08 -29.06
CA ASN A 223 -9.46 10.97 -29.43
C ASN A 223 -9.04 12.46 -29.41
N ARG A 224 -7.73 12.73 -29.35
CA ARG A 224 -7.11 14.06 -29.29
C ARG A 224 -6.26 14.36 -30.53
N ASP A 225 -6.41 13.60 -31.62
CA ASP A 225 -5.83 14.05 -32.87
C ASP A 225 -6.66 15.26 -33.37
N PRO A 226 -6.16 16.49 -33.25
CA PRO A 226 -6.84 17.69 -33.74
C PRO A 226 -6.96 17.70 -35.26
N ARG A 227 -6.44 16.68 -35.96
CA ARG A 227 -6.45 16.53 -37.42
C ARG A 227 -7.49 15.51 -37.91
N ARG A 228 -8.37 14.98 -37.03
CA ARG A 228 -9.52 14.22 -37.57
C ARG A 228 -10.38 15.16 -38.40
N PRO A 229 -10.45 14.98 -39.73
CA PRO A 229 -11.33 15.78 -40.56
C PRO A 229 -12.76 15.59 -40.06
N GLY A 230 -13.47 16.71 -39.90
CA GLY A 230 -14.80 16.75 -39.34
C GLY A 230 -15.76 15.83 -40.14
N GLN A 231 -16.60 15.13 -39.37
CA GLN A 231 -17.79 14.52 -39.96
C GLN A 231 -18.64 15.63 -40.61
N PRO A 232 -19.12 15.45 -41.84
CA PRO A 232 -20.00 16.43 -42.48
C PRO A 232 -21.30 16.55 -41.67
N LYS A 233 -21.79 17.80 -41.59
CA LYS A 233 -23.08 18.17 -40.99
C LYS A 233 -24.25 17.52 -41.72
#